data_ba02dda91d6cfd05bf6b7a2cf56ed1e3
#
_entry.id   ba02dda91d6cfd05bf6b7a2cf56ed1e3
#
_cell.length_a   1.000
_cell.length_b   1.000
_cell.length_c   1.000
_cell.angle_alpha   90.00
_cell.angle_beta   90.00
_cell.angle_gamma   90.00
#
_symmetry.space_group_name_H-M   'P 1'
#
loop_
_entity.id
_entity.type
_entity.pdbx_description
1 polymer ?
#
loop_
_entity_poly.entity_id
_entity_poly.type
_entity_poly.pdbx_seq_one_letter_code
_entity_poly.pdbx_strand_id
1 'polypeptide(L)'
;MAQIDISNVTVDLPIYGEHNMNLKGRVANFLARRETKVEVIRALDDVSLSIQDGERIGIVGPNGSGKTTLLRVMAGILKPTQGNVAIQGTVVSMIDQGLGMDPQCTGIENIFRRGIFLNQSTQQMQDRLDDIVEFSGLGDRIRHPLYTYSSGMRARLAFSIASSVKPEILIIDEGIGAADEEFAERAAGRLDSFLQNAGILLLASHSNQLIETWCKKKV
;
A
#
# COMPACT_ATOMS: atom_id res chain seq x y z
N MET A 1 4.36 14.28 15.68
CA MET A 1 2.92 14.26 15.42
C MET A 1 2.71 13.93 13.96
N ALA A 2 1.89 12.94 13.68
CA ALA A 2 1.59 12.53 12.30
C ALA A 2 0.67 13.56 11.62
N GLN A 3 0.88 13.79 10.32
CA GLN A 3 0.05 14.71 9.54
C GLN A 3 0.09 14.35 8.06
N ILE A 4 -1.05 14.50 7.39
CA ILE A 4 -1.17 14.41 5.93
C ILE A 4 -1.92 15.64 5.43
N ASP A 5 -1.29 16.41 4.54
CA ASP A 5 -1.91 17.53 3.86
C ASP A 5 -1.87 17.32 2.35
N ILE A 6 -3.01 17.31 1.72
CA ILE A 6 -3.15 17.30 0.26
C ILE A 6 -3.90 18.57 -0.17
N SER A 7 -3.36 19.26 -1.18
CA SER A 7 -3.90 20.55 -1.64
C SER A 7 -4.00 20.54 -3.16
N ASN A 8 -5.22 20.68 -3.66
CA ASN A 8 -5.57 20.76 -5.09
C ASN A 8 -4.97 19.60 -5.90
N VAL A 9 -5.02 18.38 -5.33
CA VAL A 9 -4.41 17.19 -5.92
C VAL A 9 -5.26 16.66 -7.07
N THR A 10 -4.63 16.60 -8.25
CA THR A 10 -5.17 15.94 -9.45
C THR A 10 -4.25 14.79 -9.84
N VAL A 11 -4.83 13.67 -10.21
CA VAL A 11 -4.11 12.49 -10.72
C VAL A 11 -4.67 12.11 -12.06
N ASP A 12 -3.84 12.23 -13.08
CA ASP A 12 -4.08 11.82 -14.45
C ASP A 12 -3.26 10.56 -14.76
N LEU A 13 -3.94 9.45 -15.05
CA LEU A 13 -3.33 8.15 -15.36
C LEU A 13 -3.32 7.94 -16.88
N PRO A 14 -2.13 7.87 -17.53
CA PRO A 14 -2.03 7.65 -18.95
C PRO A 14 -2.37 6.19 -19.31
N ILE A 15 -3.25 6.01 -20.32
CA ILE A 15 -3.51 4.71 -20.93
C ILE A 15 -2.58 4.57 -22.14
N TYR A 16 -1.66 3.62 -22.04
CA TYR A 16 -0.81 3.26 -23.17
C TYR A 16 -1.48 2.14 -23.97
N GLY A 17 -1.95 2.46 -25.19
CA GLY A 17 -2.44 1.45 -26.13
C GLY A 17 -1.31 0.44 -26.48
N GLU A 18 -1.68 -0.78 -26.86
CA GLU A 18 -0.73 -1.88 -27.17
C GLU A 18 0.36 -1.48 -28.17
N HIS A 19 0.07 -0.60 -29.13
CA HIS A 19 1.02 -0.10 -30.13
C HIS A 19 2.10 0.82 -29.54
N ASN A 20 1.86 1.43 -28.36
CA ASN A 20 2.81 2.32 -27.70
C ASN A 20 3.72 1.60 -26.71
N MET A 21 3.41 0.38 -26.35
CA MET A 21 4.25 -0.42 -25.42
C MET A 21 5.42 -1.10 -26.13
N ASN A 22 5.35 -1.31 -27.45
CA ASN A 22 6.40 -1.96 -28.22
C ASN A 22 7.36 -0.94 -28.86
N LEU A 23 8.68 -1.19 -28.75
CA LEU A 23 9.72 -0.34 -29.33
C LEU A 23 9.50 -0.11 -30.84
N LYS A 24 9.07 -1.16 -31.57
CA LYS A 24 8.73 -1.10 -32.99
C LYS A 24 7.58 -0.13 -33.30
N GLY A 25 6.54 -0.11 -32.45
CA GLY A 25 5.41 0.82 -32.59
C GLY A 25 5.81 2.27 -32.33
N ARG A 26 6.68 2.52 -31.36
CA ARG A 26 7.21 3.87 -31.08
C ARG A 26 8.06 4.41 -32.22
N VAL A 27 8.91 3.58 -32.81
CA VAL A 27 9.73 3.96 -33.98
C VAL A 27 8.85 4.21 -35.21
N ALA A 28 7.84 3.36 -35.47
CA ALA A 28 6.89 3.54 -36.57
C ALA A 28 6.09 4.84 -36.44
N ASN A 29 5.61 5.15 -35.24
CA ASN A 29 4.87 6.39 -34.96
C ASN A 29 5.76 7.63 -35.09
N PHE A 30 7.03 7.56 -34.65
CA PHE A 30 8.01 8.62 -34.81
C PHE A 30 8.30 8.90 -36.30
N LEU A 31 8.50 7.85 -37.10
CA LEU A 31 8.71 7.98 -38.55
C LEU A 31 7.48 8.49 -39.29
N ALA A 32 6.27 8.13 -38.83
CA ALA A 32 5.01 8.56 -39.43
C ALA A 32 4.56 9.96 -38.97
N ARG A 33 5.33 10.66 -38.12
CA ARG A 33 4.96 11.95 -37.51
C ARG A 33 3.54 11.96 -36.91
N ARG A 34 3.05 10.80 -36.46
CA ARG A 34 1.77 10.71 -35.78
C ARG A 34 1.94 11.09 -34.31
N GLU A 35 1.33 12.18 -33.91
CA GLU A 35 1.12 12.46 -32.49
C GLU A 35 0.22 11.37 -31.92
N THR A 36 0.80 10.47 -31.13
CA THR A 36 0.02 9.50 -30.36
C THR A 36 -0.64 10.27 -29.22
N LYS A 37 -1.90 10.61 -29.37
CA LYS A 37 -2.71 11.07 -28.25
C LYS A 37 -2.73 9.95 -27.22
N VAL A 38 -2.05 10.15 -26.10
CA VAL A 38 -2.15 9.28 -24.94
C VAL A 38 -3.51 9.58 -24.32
N GLU A 39 -4.39 8.61 -24.31
CA GLU A 39 -5.64 8.72 -23.58
C GLU A 39 -5.34 8.78 -22.08
N VAL A 40 -5.98 9.69 -21.37
CA VAL A 40 -5.71 9.94 -19.94
C VAL A 40 -7.00 9.75 -19.17
N ILE A 41 -6.95 8.94 -18.11
CA ILE A 41 -8.05 8.83 -17.16
C ILE A 41 -7.73 9.75 -15.98
N ARG A 42 -8.60 10.70 -15.69
CA ARG A 42 -8.54 11.49 -14.48
C ARG A 42 -9.09 10.69 -13.32
N ALA A 43 -8.20 10.23 -12.45
CA ALA A 43 -8.54 9.39 -11.31
C ALA A 43 -8.87 10.20 -10.05
N LEU A 44 -8.24 11.38 -9.90
CA LEU A 44 -8.57 12.38 -8.87
C LEU A 44 -8.61 13.77 -9.53
N ASP A 45 -9.55 14.61 -9.10
CA ASP A 45 -9.75 15.95 -9.64
C ASP A 45 -9.88 16.96 -8.50
N ASP A 46 -8.87 17.82 -8.35
CA ASP A 46 -8.81 18.94 -7.39
C ASP A 46 -9.16 18.59 -5.93
N VAL A 47 -8.59 17.49 -5.42
CA VAL A 47 -8.86 17.01 -4.07
C VAL A 47 -7.99 17.74 -3.05
N SER A 48 -8.61 18.29 -2.00
CA SER A 48 -7.92 18.90 -0.87
C SER A 48 -8.43 18.31 0.44
N LEU A 49 -7.50 17.89 1.32
CA LEU A 49 -7.82 17.26 2.60
C LEU A 49 -6.63 17.44 3.56
N SER A 50 -6.91 17.79 4.80
CA SER A 50 -5.93 17.83 5.89
C SER A 50 -6.32 16.85 6.98
N ILE A 51 -5.37 16.03 7.42
CA ILE A 51 -5.58 14.96 8.41
C ILE A 51 -4.52 15.10 9.48
N GLN A 52 -4.96 15.15 10.72
CA GLN A 52 -4.13 15.37 11.88
C GLN A 52 -3.99 14.11 12.73
N ASP A 53 -2.98 14.11 13.58
CA ASP A 53 -2.74 13.04 14.55
C ASP A 53 -4.00 12.75 15.41
N GLY A 54 -4.31 11.47 15.62
CA GLY A 54 -5.51 11.00 16.30
C GLY A 54 -6.74 10.83 15.39
N GLU A 55 -6.68 11.23 14.11
CA GLU A 55 -7.81 11.07 13.20
C GLU A 55 -7.89 9.67 12.59
N ARG A 56 -9.13 9.17 12.48
CA ARG A 56 -9.46 7.86 11.91
C ARG A 56 -10.52 8.05 10.84
N ILE A 57 -10.12 7.90 9.58
CA ILE A 57 -10.93 8.28 8.43
C ILE A 57 -11.25 7.06 7.57
N GLY A 58 -12.55 6.82 7.36
CA GLY A 58 -13.05 5.85 6.39
C GLY A 58 -13.20 6.49 5.01
N ILE A 59 -12.56 5.90 4.00
CA ILE A 59 -12.73 6.31 2.60
C ILE A 59 -13.84 5.45 2.00
N VAL A 60 -14.95 6.09 1.65
CA VAL A 60 -16.15 5.40 1.14
C VAL A 60 -16.49 5.85 -0.27
N GLY A 61 -17.06 4.97 -1.07
CA GLY A 61 -17.48 5.27 -2.43
C GLY A 61 -17.59 4.01 -3.30
N PRO A 62 -18.21 4.11 -4.47
CA PRO A 62 -18.34 2.99 -5.40
C PRO A 62 -16.99 2.56 -5.97
N ASN A 63 -16.96 1.39 -6.63
CA ASN A 63 -15.78 0.95 -7.36
C ASN A 63 -15.46 1.95 -8.49
N GLY A 64 -14.17 2.26 -8.67
CA GLY A 64 -13.71 3.24 -9.64
C GLY A 64 -13.82 4.71 -9.20
N SER A 65 -14.26 5.02 -7.97
CA SER A 65 -14.34 6.42 -7.49
C SER A 65 -12.99 7.04 -7.10
N GLY A 66 -11.88 6.32 -7.26
CA GLY A 66 -10.54 6.83 -6.97
C GLY A 66 -10.02 6.55 -5.55
N LYS A 67 -10.74 5.78 -4.70
CA LYS A 67 -10.31 5.46 -3.31
C LYS A 67 -8.87 4.96 -3.22
N THR A 68 -8.55 3.89 -3.95
CA THR A 68 -7.20 3.33 -3.97
C THR A 68 -6.16 4.33 -4.49
N THR A 69 -6.52 5.16 -5.48
CA THR A 69 -5.65 6.21 -6.01
C THR A 69 -5.37 7.27 -4.94
N LEU A 70 -6.40 7.72 -4.22
CA LEU A 70 -6.27 8.68 -3.13
C LEU A 70 -5.39 8.12 -2.00
N LEU A 71 -5.64 6.88 -1.59
CA LEU A 71 -4.82 6.20 -0.58
C LEU A 71 -3.35 6.06 -1.02
N ARG A 72 -3.09 5.72 -2.30
CA ARG A 72 -1.71 5.65 -2.84
C ARG A 72 -1.01 7.01 -2.83
N VAL A 73 -1.73 8.09 -3.10
CA VAL A 73 -1.21 9.46 -3.00
C VAL A 73 -0.86 9.79 -1.55
N MET A 74 -1.77 9.51 -0.61
CA MET A 74 -1.56 9.73 0.82
C MET A 74 -0.51 8.81 1.44
N ALA A 75 -0.24 7.66 0.80
CA ALA A 75 0.86 6.77 1.19
C ALA A 75 2.23 7.19 0.62
N GLY A 76 2.28 8.22 -0.24
CA GLY A 76 3.50 8.61 -0.94
C GLY A 76 3.93 7.63 -2.05
N ILE A 77 3.09 6.66 -2.39
CA ILE A 77 3.34 5.65 -3.44
C ILE A 77 3.12 6.24 -4.83
N LEU A 78 2.12 7.10 -4.96
CA LEU A 78 1.75 7.74 -6.23
C LEU A 78 1.92 9.25 -6.12
N LYS A 79 2.76 9.79 -7.03
CA LYS A 79 2.93 11.24 -7.14
C LYS A 79 1.76 11.85 -7.91
N PRO A 80 1.13 12.93 -7.42
CA PRO A 80 0.08 13.62 -8.15
C PRO A 80 0.61 14.28 -9.43
N THR A 81 -0.28 14.46 -10.42
CA THR A 81 0.01 15.20 -11.66
C THR A 81 0.04 16.70 -11.39
N GLN A 82 -0.85 17.16 -10.50
CA GLN A 82 -0.93 18.56 -10.04
C GLN A 82 -1.24 18.62 -8.56
N GLY A 83 -0.98 19.75 -7.92
CA GLY A 83 -1.18 19.96 -6.50
C GLY A 83 0.00 19.51 -5.65
N ASN A 84 -0.17 19.57 -4.34
CA ASN A 84 0.86 19.28 -3.36
C ASN A 84 0.41 18.22 -2.37
N VAL A 85 1.38 17.39 -1.94
CA VAL A 85 1.20 16.40 -0.88
C VAL A 85 2.34 16.58 0.13
N ALA A 86 1.99 16.77 1.39
CA ALA A 86 2.91 16.81 2.51
C ALA A 86 2.53 15.71 3.51
N ILE A 87 3.48 14.84 3.83
CA ILE A 87 3.29 13.72 4.75
C ILE A 87 4.37 13.80 5.82
N GLN A 88 3.96 13.81 7.08
CA GLN A 88 4.84 13.76 8.24
C GLN A 88 4.52 12.52 9.07
N GLY A 89 5.53 11.71 9.35
CA GLY A 89 5.40 10.48 10.12
C GLY A 89 5.70 9.22 9.32
N THR A 90 5.88 8.11 10.03
CA THR A 90 6.15 6.80 9.45
C THR A 90 4.86 6.20 8.89
N VAL A 91 4.80 6.08 7.56
CA VAL A 91 3.65 5.48 6.86
C VAL A 91 3.85 3.98 6.73
N VAL A 92 2.88 3.21 7.20
CA VAL A 92 2.75 1.79 6.87
C VAL A 92 1.49 1.60 6.02
N SER A 93 1.71 1.16 4.78
CA SER A 93 0.64 0.95 3.82
C SER A 93 0.43 -0.55 3.56
N MET A 94 -0.83 -0.97 3.62
CA MET A 94 -1.28 -2.31 3.28
C MET A 94 -2.10 -2.36 1.98
N ILE A 95 -1.96 -1.33 1.13
CA ILE A 95 -2.66 -1.23 -0.16
C ILE A 95 -2.14 -2.27 -1.15
N ASP A 96 -0.82 -2.43 -1.21
CA ASP A 96 -0.14 -3.36 -2.10
C ASP A 96 0.82 -4.23 -1.29
N GLN A 97 0.39 -5.47 -1.06
CA GLN A 97 1.16 -6.43 -0.25
C GLN A 97 2.50 -6.81 -0.90
N GLY A 98 2.61 -6.67 -2.22
CA GLY A 98 3.84 -6.96 -2.98
C GLY A 98 4.80 -5.78 -3.06
N LEU A 99 4.39 -4.59 -2.64
CA LEU A 99 5.21 -3.37 -2.79
C LEU A 99 6.56 -3.52 -2.05
N GLY A 100 7.65 -3.29 -2.78
CA GLY A 100 9.01 -3.41 -2.26
C GLY A 100 9.53 -4.84 -2.16
N MET A 101 8.74 -5.85 -2.58
CA MET A 101 9.16 -7.26 -2.60
C MET A 101 9.61 -7.67 -4.00
N ASP A 102 10.64 -8.52 -4.05
CA ASP A 102 11.20 -9.06 -5.29
C ASP A 102 10.92 -10.57 -5.35
N PRO A 103 10.21 -11.05 -6.38
CA PRO A 103 9.92 -12.47 -6.54
C PRO A 103 11.16 -13.38 -6.59
N GLN A 104 12.30 -12.87 -7.05
CA GLN A 104 13.55 -13.63 -7.19
C GLN A 104 14.32 -13.76 -5.88
N CYS A 105 14.03 -12.92 -4.90
CA CYS A 105 14.65 -12.93 -3.58
C CYS A 105 13.92 -13.87 -2.62
N THR A 106 14.64 -14.39 -1.63
CA THR A 106 14.10 -15.20 -0.54
C THR A 106 13.14 -14.39 0.34
N GLY A 107 12.34 -15.08 1.17
CA GLY A 107 11.51 -14.41 2.16
C GLY A 107 12.32 -13.54 3.12
N ILE A 108 13.49 -14.03 3.57
CA ILE A 108 14.40 -13.26 4.45
C ILE A 108 14.89 -11.97 3.76
N GLU A 109 15.39 -12.08 2.53
CA GLU A 109 15.83 -10.90 1.78
C GLU A 109 14.69 -9.91 1.56
N ASN A 110 13.47 -10.39 1.32
CA ASN A 110 12.29 -9.56 1.17
C ASN A 110 11.86 -8.86 2.47
N ILE A 111 12.13 -9.45 3.65
CA ILE A 111 11.93 -8.77 4.94
C ILE A 111 12.75 -7.47 4.97
N PHE A 112 14.02 -7.52 4.63
CA PHE A 112 14.90 -6.34 4.62
C PHE A 112 14.52 -5.35 3.51
N ARG A 113 14.23 -5.85 2.30
CA ARG A 113 13.82 -4.99 1.16
C ARG A 113 12.55 -4.21 1.48
N ARG A 114 11.53 -4.88 2.00
CA ARG A 114 10.29 -4.23 2.40
C ARG A 114 10.47 -3.30 3.59
N GLY A 115 11.40 -3.62 4.51
CA GLY A 115 11.78 -2.73 5.61
C GLY A 115 12.23 -1.35 5.12
N ILE A 116 13.01 -1.29 4.03
CA ILE A 116 13.43 -0.02 3.42
C ILE A 116 12.21 0.81 2.98
N PHE A 117 11.22 0.17 2.34
CA PHE A 117 9.96 0.84 1.95
C PHE A 117 9.14 1.34 3.14
N LEU A 118 9.29 0.69 4.30
CA LEU A 118 8.68 1.10 5.56
C LEU A 118 9.56 2.09 6.34
N ASN A 119 10.58 2.64 5.69
CA ASN A 119 11.54 3.59 6.28
C ASN A 119 12.25 3.04 7.54
N GLN A 120 12.50 1.72 7.54
CA GLN A 120 13.23 1.05 8.62
C GLN A 120 14.69 0.82 8.22
N SER A 121 15.61 0.98 9.17
CA SER A 121 17.00 0.61 8.96
C SER A 121 17.18 -0.91 8.94
N THR A 122 18.28 -1.39 8.35
CA THR A 122 18.64 -2.80 8.35
C THR A 122 18.72 -3.35 9.78
N GLN A 123 19.26 -2.58 10.72
CA GLN A 123 19.36 -3.00 12.13
C GLN A 123 17.98 -3.17 12.76
N GLN A 124 17.06 -2.22 12.54
CA GLN A 124 15.69 -2.34 13.03
C GLN A 124 14.95 -3.56 12.48
N MET A 125 15.20 -3.90 11.22
CA MET A 125 14.63 -5.12 10.63
C MET A 125 15.29 -6.38 11.16
N GLN A 126 16.60 -6.35 11.42
CA GLN A 126 17.33 -7.45 12.06
C GLN A 126 16.79 -7.75 13.46
N ASP A 127 16.52 -6.70 14.26
CA ASP A 127 15.98 -6.83 15.62
C ASP A 127 14.54 -7.45 15.63
N ARG A 128 13.83 -7.35 14.51
CA ARG A 128 12.46 -7.90 14.34
C ARG A 128 12.41 -9.20 13.56
N LEU A 129 13.55 -9.67 13.05
CA LEU A 129 13.59 -10.79 12.09
C LEU A 129 12.94 -12.04 12.66
N ASP A 130 13.29 -12.42 13.88
CA ASP A 130 12.79 -13.65 14.52
C ASP A 130 11.27 -13.58 14.74
N ASP A 131 10.75 -12.44 15.21
CA ASP A 131 9.30 -12.21 15.35
C ASP A 131 8.56 -12.31 14.01
N ILE A 132 9.12 -11.71 12.96
CA ILE A 132 8.51 -11.75 11.62
C ILE A 132 8.48 -13.19 11.09
N VAL A 133 9.57 -13.92 11.22
CA VAL A 133 9.70 -15.31 10.74
C VAL A 133 8.73 -16.21 11.49
N GLU A 134 8.71 -16.15 12.82
CA GLU A 134 7.83 -16.93 13.68
C GLU A 134 6.35 -16.62 13.39
N PHE A 135 5.99 -15.34 13.38
CA PHE A 135 4.61 -14.93 13.16
C PHE A 135 4.10 -15.31 11.76
N SER A 136 4.95 -15.26 10.73
CA SER A 136 4.57 -15.64 9.36
C SER A 136 4.15 -17.11 9.25
N GLY A 137 4.65 -17.98 10.13
CA GLY A 137 4.41 -19.43 10.11
C GLY A 137 4.94 -20.13 8.85
N LEU A 138 5.93 -19.53 8.17
CA LEU A 138 6.47 -20.06 6.91
C LEU A 138 7.54 -21.16 7.12
N GLY A 139 8.09 -21.27 8.34
CA GLY A 139 9.13 -22.25 8.65
C GLY A 139 10.33 -22.16 7.70
N ASP A 140 10.86 -23.29 7.26
CA ASP A 140 12.02 -23.32 6.35
C ASP A 140 11.75 -22.69 4.99
N ARG A 141 10.48 -22.55 4.60
CA ARG A 141 10.12 -21.91 3.34
C ARG A 141 10.55 -20.44 3.25
N ILE A 142 10.78 -19.78 4.38
CA ILE A 142 11.28 -18.41 4.43
C ILE A 142 12.62 -18.21 3.69
N ARG A 143 13.39 -19.30 3.53
CA ARG A 143 14.68 -19.32 2.82
C ARG A 143 14.57 -19.52 1.31
N HIS A 144 13.34 -19.77 0.80
CA HIS A 144 13.10 -19.97 -0.62
C HIS A 144 12.71 -18.66 -1.32
N PRO A 145 12.93 -18.54 -2.64
CA PRO A 145 12.51 -17.38 -3.41
C PRO A 145 10.99 -17.18 -3.40
N LEU A 146 10.55 -15.92 -3.41
CA LEU A 146 9.15 -15.56 -3.26
C LEU A 146 8.26 -16.05 -4.41
N TYR A 147 8.83 -16.26 -5.63
CA TYR A 147 8.06 -16.81 -6.75
C TYR A 147 7.55 -18.23 -6.48
N THR A 148 8.16 -18.96 -5.53
CA THR A 148 7.72 -20.30 -5.12
C THR A 148 6.57 -20.29 -4.12
N TYR A 149 6.20 -19.10 -3.60
CA TYR A 149 5.17 -18.95 -2.57
C TYR A 149 3.77 -18.93 -3.19
N SER A 150 2.81 -19.54 -2.50
CA SER A 150 1.39 -19.32 -2.78
C SER A 150 1.01 -17.85 -2.50
N SER A 151 -0.16 -17.42 -3.00
CA SER A 151 -0.69 -16.10 -2.67
C SER A 151 -0.85 -15.90 -1.16
N GLY A 152 -1.32 -16.92 -0.45
CA GLY A 152 -1.45 -16.93 0.99
C GLY A 152 -0.12 -16.79 1.72
N MET A 153 0.91 -17.54 1.34
CA MET A 153 2.25 -17.40 1.92
C MET A 153 2.82 -15.98 1.73
N ARG A 154 2.60 -15.38 0.55
CA ARG A 154 3.00 -13.99 0.29
C ARG A 154 2.25 -13.00 1.17
N ALA A 155 0.93 -13.19 1.32
CA ALA A 155 0.10 -12.36 2.19
C ALA A 155 0.53 -12.45 3.67
N ARG A 156 0.79 -13.68 4.17
CA ARG A 156 1.30 -13.91 5.53
C ARG A 156 2.62 -13.17 5.76
N LEU A 157 3.60 -13.31 4.86
CA LEU A 157 4.88 -12.64 4.97
C LEU A 157 4.72 -11.12 4.95
N ALA A 158 3.94 -10.59 3.99
CA ALA A 158 3.71 -9.16 3.84
C ALA A 158 3.04 -8.55 5.09
N PHE A 159 2.03 -9.24 5.64
CA PHE A 159 1.38 -8.81 6.88
C PHE A 159 2.34 -8.87 8.08
N SER A 160 3.13 -9.95 8.21
CA SER A 160 4.09 -10.10 9.31
C SER A 160 5.12 -8.98 9.33
N ILE A 161 5.63 -8.60 8.15
CA ILE A 161 6.57 -7.48 8.02
C ILE A 161 5.88 -6.15 8.38
N ALA A 162 4.73 -5.86 7.79
CA ALA A 162 4.04 -4.60 8.02
C ALA A 162 3.65 -4.41 9.50
N SER A 163 3.09 -5.45 10.12
CA SER A 163 2.63 -5.42 11.51
C SER A 163 3.76 -5.46 12.56
N SER A 164 5.00 -5.70 12.15
CA SER A 164 6.17 -5.62 13.04
C SER A 164 6.62 -4.16 13.28
N VAL A 165 6.20 -3.24 12.42
CA VAL A 165 6.57 -1.80 12.51
C VAL A 165 5.45 -1.04 13.21
N LYS A 166 5.79 -0.11 14.08
CA LYS A 166 4.80 0.81 14.68
C LYS A 166 4.48 1.93 13.69
N PRO A 167 3.23 2.01 13.18
CA PRO A 167 2.86 3.07 12.26
C PRO A 167 2.52 4.35 13.02
N GLU A 168 3.01 5.50 12.54
CA GLU A 168 2.41 6.79 12.89
C GLU A 168 1.19 7.05 11.99
N ILE A 169 1.26 6.59 10.73
CA ILE A 169 0.18 6.66 9.75
C ILE A 169 -0.05 5.24 9.21
N LEU A 170 -1.25 4.71 9.39
CA LEU A 170 -1.66 3.40 8.89
C LEU A 170 -2.68 3.56 7.78
N ILE A 171 -2.38 2.99 6.62
CA ILE A 171 -3.25 3.04 5.44
C ILE A 171 -3.62 1.62 5.02
N ILE A 172 -4.92 1.35 4.99
CA ILE A 172 -5.49 0.05 4.66
C ILE A 172 -6.49 0.22 3.52
N ASP A 173 -6.27 -0.51 2.43
CA ASP A 173 -7.23 -0.64 1.33
C ASP A 173 -7.67 -2.10 1.26
N GLU A 174 -8.95 -2.32 1.22
CA GLU A 174 -9.63 -3.61 1.16
C GLU A 174 -8.75 -4.86 1.10
N GLY A 175 -9.07 -5.88 1.87
CA GLY A 175 -8.43 -7.18 1.73
C GLY A 175 -7.15 -7.36 2.54
N ILE A 176 -7.19 -7.02 3.85
CA ILE A 176 -6.38 -7.79 4.77
C ILE A 176 -6.99 -9.21 4.77
N GLY A 177 -7.00 -9.80 3.56
CA GLY A 177 -7.45 -11.15 3.33
C GLY A 177 -6.43 -12.07 3.99
N ALA A 178 -6.81 -12.63 5.10
CA ALA A 178 -6.07 -13.72 5.70
C ALA A 178 -5.95 -14.84 4.68
N ALA A 179 -4.74 -15.32 4.54
CA ALA A 179 -4.41 -16.37 3.60
C ALA A 179 -5.14 -17.69 3.89
N ASP A 180 -5.47 -17.91 5.15
CA ASP A 180 -6.23 -19.05 5.67
C ASP A 180 -6.74 -18.75 7.08
N GLU A 181 -7.68 -19.59 7.53
CA GLU A 181 -8.42 -19.38 8.78
C GLU A 181 -7.50 -19.37 10.01
N GLU A 182 -6.51 -20.26 10.07
CA GLU A 182 -5.55 -20.32 11.18
C GLU A 182 -4.70 -19.06 11.30
N PHE A 183 -4.23 -18.53 10.18
CA PHE A 183 -3.48 -17.27 10.19
C PHE A 183 -4.39 -16.09 10.49
N ALA A 184 -5.66 -16.13 10.05
CA ALA A 184 -6.64 -15.08 10.31
C ALA A 184 -6.85 -14.84 11.81
N GLU A 185 -6.97 -15.90 12.59
CA GLU A 185 -7.14 -15.80 14.05
C GLU A 185 -5.91 -15.16 14.71
N ARG A 186 -4.70 -15.59 14.33
CA ARG A 186 -3.46 -14.98 14.84
C ARG A 186 -3.29 -13.52 14.39
N ALA A 187 -3.65 -13.24 13.15
CA ALA A 187 -3.57 -11.92 12.57
C ALA A 187 -4.55 -10.94 13.20
N ALA A 188 -5.74 -11.39 13.64
CA ALA A 188 -6.77 -10.54 14.22
C ALA A 188 -6.27 -9.82 15.48
N GLY A 189 -5.68 -10.53 16.44
CA GLY A 189 -5.15 -9.91 17.66
C GLY A 189 -4.00 -8.93 17.38
N ARG A 190 -3.13 -9.25 16.40
CA ARG A 190 -2.03 -8.36 16.00
C ARG A 190 -2.54 -7.15 15.24
N LEU A 191 -3.59 -7.33 14.42
CA LEU A 191 -4.24 -6.26 13.68
C LEU A 191 -4.91 -5.26 14.63
N ASP A 192 -5.63 -5.71 15.64
CA ASP A 192 -6.26 -4.83 16.64
C ASP A 192 -5.22 -3.94 17.32
N SER A 193 -4.11 -4.52 17.78
CA SER A 193 -3.01 -3.76 18.36
C SER A 193 -2.39 -2.77 17.36
N PHE A 194 -2.28 -3.17 16.10
CA PHE A 194 -1.72 -2.37 15.02
C PHE A 194 -2.62 -1.18 14.69
N LEU A 195 -3.95 -1.39 14.63
CA LEU A 195 -4.95 -0.34 14.44
C LEU A 195 -5.00 0.64 15.62
N GLN A 196 -4.91 0.13 16.87
CA GLN A 196 -4.96 0.98 18.06
C GLN A 196 -3.75 1.89 18.20
N ASN A 197 -2.57 1.42 17.80
CA ASN A 197 -1.31 2.15 17.95
C ASN A 197 -1.04 3.19 16.85
N ALA A 198 -1.84 3.21 15.77
CA ALA A 198 -1.68 4.21 14.72
C ALA A 198 -2.13 5.59 15.19
N GLY A 199 -1.30 6.61 14.93
CA GLY A 199 -1.66 8.01 15.14
C GLY A 199 -2.77 8.44 14.18
N ILE A 200 -2.59 8.17 12.87
CA ILE A 200 -3.61 8.37 11.83
C ILE A 200 -3.99 7.01 11.27
N LEU A 201 -5.30 6.76 11.10
CA LEU A 201 -5.82 5.60 10.37
C LEU A 201 -6.62 6.04 9.16
N LEU A 202 -6.23 5.53 7.97
CA LEU A 202 -7.00 5.63 6.74
C LEU A 202 -7.45 4.23 6.32
N LEU A 203 -8.75 4.03 6.24
CA LEU A 203 -9.35 2.74 5.92
C LEU A 203 -10.32 2.86 4.75
N ALA A 204 -10.03 2.19 3.63
CA ALA A 204 -11.03 1.95 2.60
C ALA A 204 -11.57 0.52 2.76
N SER A 205 -12.89 0.40 2.81
CA SER A 205 -13.56 -0.89 2.89
C SER A 205 -14.98 -0.80 2.33
N HIS A 206 -15.44 -1.89 1.72
CA HIS A 206 -16.85 -2.06 1.36
C HIS A 206 -17.72 -2.44 2.58
N SER A 207 -17.12 -2.86 3.68
CA SER A 207 -17.81 -3.17 4.92
C SER A 207 -18.06 -1.90 5.74
N ASN A 208 -19.30 -1.41 5.71
CA ASN A 208 -19.70 -0.29 6.55
C ASN A 208 -19.44 -0.57 8.04
N GLN A 209 -19.61 -1.81 8.47
CA GLN A 209 -19.40 -2.22 9.86
C GLN A 209 -17.94 -2.02 10.29
N LEU A 210 -16.95 -2.37 9.45
CA LEU A 210 -15.54 -2.13 9.75
C LEU A 210 -15.22 -0.63 9.84
N ILE A 211 -15.76 0.16 8.90
CA ILE A 211 -15.57 1.61 8.90
C ILE A 211 -16.17 2.23 10.17
N GLU A 212 -17.37 1.84 10.56
CA GLU A 212 -18.05 2.36 11.77
C GLU A 212 -17.35 1.95 13.06
N THR A 213 -16.73 0.78 13.08
CA THR A 213 -15.98 0.31 14.24
C THR A 213 -14.68 1.10 14.44
N TRP A 214 -13.97 1.40 13.37
CA TRP A 214 -12.60 1.93 13.42
C TRP A 214 -12.47 3.40 13.04
N CYS A 215 -13.43 3.98 12.32
CA CYS A 215 -13.34 5.33 11.80
C CYS A 215 -14.42 6.24 12.39
N LYS A 216 -14.00 7.45 12.78
CA LYS A 216 -14.91 8.49 13.31
C LYS A 216 -15.43 9.43 12.23
N LYS A 217 -14.73 9.53 11.10
CA LYS A 217 -15.06 10.38 9.96
C LYS A 217 -15.13 9.54 8.70
N LYS A 218 -15.97 9.94 7.75
CA LYS A 218 -16.06 9.35 6.40
C LYS A 218 -15.79 10.42 5.34
N VAL A 219 -15.05 10.05 4.31
CA VAL A 219 -14.73 10.88 3.14
C VAL A 219 -15.03 10.10 1.86
#